data_61dd3aaf4be4d5b97a408dc74b2ed303
#
_entry.id   61dd3aaf4be4d5b97a408dc74b2ed303
#
_cell.length_a   1.000
_cell.length_b   1.000
_cell.length_c   1.000
_cell.angle_alpha   90.00
_cell.angle_beta   90.00
_cell.angle_gamma   90.00
#
_symmetry.space_group_name_H-M   'P 1'
#
loop_
_entity.id
_entity.type
_entity.pdbx_description
1 polymer ?
#
loop_
_entity_poly.entity_id
_entity_poly.type
_entity_poly.pdbx_seq_one_letter_code
_entity_poly.pdbx_strand_id
1 'polypeptide(L)'
;RFLFQHAKAIPIASAREDEQLMNEAFEKVDAELAAGNIVCIFPEGGITSDGEVQRFRPGIEKVIARHPVPVVPVALQNLWGSWFSRSKGDGIRKVPGRLFARVPVVIGEPVRPGDVTAANLEILVRTLRGDRR
;
A
#
# COMPACT_ATOMS: atom_id res chain seq x y z
N ARG A 1 8.40 -4.49 -17.03
CA ARG A 1 7.05 -4.57 -17.65
C ARG A 1 6.46 -5.97 -17.50
N PHE A 2 7.23 -7.04 -17.75
CA PHE A 2 6.79 -8.44 -17.68
C PHE A 2 6.34 -8.88 -16.26
N LEU A 3 7.06 -8.49 -15.21
CA LEU A 3 6.73 -8.82 -13.81
C LEU A 3 5.37 -8.24 -13.37
N PHE A 4 5.06 -7.02 -13.78
CA PHE A 4 3.82 -6.35 -13.39
C PHE A 4 2.57 -6.96 -14.05
N GLN A 5 2.70 -7.53 -15.25
CA GLN A 5 1.60 -8.22 -15.92
C GLN A 5 1.21 -9.53 -15.22
N HIS A 6 2.20 -10.26 -14.67
CA HIS A 6 1.95 -11.51 -13.93
C HIS A 6 1.48 -11.26 -12.50
N ALA A 7 1.85 -10.12 -11.90
CA ALA A 7 1.41 -9.73 -10.56
C ALA A 7 0.00 -9.14 -10.52
N LYS A 8 -0.73 -9.05 -11.65
CA LYS A 8 -2.04 -8.39 -11.77
C LYS A 8 -2.04 -6.97 -11.18
N ALA A 9 -0.92 -6.25 -11.30
CA ALA A 9 -0.80 -4.90 -10.78
C ALA A 9 -1.70 -3.95 -11.57
N ILE A 10 -2.54 -3.20 -10.86
CA ILE A 10 -3.38 -2.16 -11.43
C ILE A 10 -2.57 -0.86 -11.41
N PRO A 11 -2.16 -0.33 -12.59
CA PRO A 11 -1.45 0.94 -12.64
C PRO A 11 -2.39 2.07 -12.22
N ILE A 12 -1.91 2.95 -11.35
CA ILE A 12 -2.65 4.13 -10.90
C ILE A 12 -1.76 5.36 -10.99
N ALA A 13 -2.33 6.46 -11.47
CA ALA A 13 -1.72 7.79 -11.42
C ALA A 13 -2.53 8.71 -10.51
N SER A 14 -1.97 9.84 -10.10
CA SER A 14 -2.76 10.86 -9.42
C SER A 14 -3.67 11.59 -10.44
N ALA A 15 -4.82 12.09 -9.98
CA ALA A 15 -5.73 12.85 -10.85
C ALA A 15 -5.08 14.08 -11.51
N ARG A 16 -3.99 14.59 -10.92
CA ARG A 16 -3.22 15.71 -11.48
C ARG A 16 -2.31 15.31 -12.62
N GLU A 17 -1.92 14.03 -12.67
CA GLU A 17 -1.02 13.50 -13.70
C GLU A 17 -1.82 12.87 -14.84
N ASP A 18 -2.83 12.05 -14.52
CA ASP A 18 -3.69 11.37 -15.50
C ASP A 18 -5.01 10.96 -14.85
N GLU A 19 -6.05 11.75 -15.06
CA GLU A 19 -7.39 11.49 -14.52
C GLU A 19 -8.04 10.26 -15.15
N GLN A 20 -7.80 10.02 -16.43
CA GLN A 20 -8.36 8.88 -17.14
C GLN A 20 -7.77 7.58 -16.57
N LEU A 21 -6.45 7.51 -16.41
CA LEU A 21 -5.78 6.35 -15.82
C LEU A 21 -6.22 6.08 -14.39
N MET A 22 -6.48 7.15 -13.62
CA MET A 22 -7.01 7.02 -12.26
C MET A 22 -8.42 6.41 -12.28
N ASN A 23 -9.29 6.86 -13.16
CA ASN A 23 -10.67 6.35 -13.26
C ASN A 23 -10.68 4.89 -13.72
N GLU A 24 -9.88 4.53 -14.73
CA GLU A 24 -9.70 3.14 -15.17
C GLU A 24 -9.20 2.23 -14.04
N ALA A 25 -8.31 2.74 -13.18
CA ALA A 25 -7.82 1.99 -12.03
C ALA A 25 -8.95 1.69 -11.03
N PHE A 26 -9.81 2.68 -10.72
CA PHE A 26 -10.96 2.46 -9.85
C PHE A 26 -11.97 1.47 -10.43
N GLU A 27 -12.25 1.54 -11.74
CA GLU A 27 -13.12 0.57 -12.41
C GLU A 27 -12.58 -0.87 -12.34
N LYS A 28 -11.27 -1.04 -12.50
CA LYS A 28 -10.63 -2.35 -12.34
C LYS A 28 -10.71 -2.86 -10.91
N VAL A 29 -10.50 -2.00 -9.92
CA VAL A 29 -10.66 -2.35 -8.50
C VAL A 29 -12.09 -2.79 -8.20
N ASP A 30 -13.09 -2.05 -8.68
CA ASP A 30 -14.50 -2.39 -8.52
C ASP A 30 -14.82 -3.76 -9.14
N ALA A 31 -14.32 -4.03 -10.34
CA ALA A 31 -14.52 -5.31 -11.03
C ALA A 31 -13.89 -6.49 -10.26
N GLU A 32 -12.68 -6.32 -9.73
CA GLU A 32 -12.01 -7.35 -8.94
C GLU A 32 -12.75 -7.63 -7.62
N LEU A 33 -13.20 -6.59 -6.93
CA LEU A 33 -13.97 -6.73 -5.70
C LEU A 33 -15.35 -7.37 -5.95
N ALA A 34 -16.04 -6.99 -7.03
CA ALA A 34 -17.30 -7.60 -7.44
C ALA A 34 -17.16 -9.08 -7.80
N ALA A 35 -16.00 -9.47 -8.32
CA ALA A 35 -15.66 -10.87 -8.60
C ALA A 35 -15.28 -11.67 -7.34
N GLY A 36 -15.29 -11.06 -6.16
CA GLY A 36 -14.89 -11.69 -4.88
C GLY A 36 -13.38 -11.81 -4.68
N ASN A 37 -12.59 -11.10 -5.46
CA ASN A 37 -11.13 -11.10 -5.33
C ASN A 37 -10.67 -10.13 -4.22
N ILE A 38 -9.49 -10.40 -3.68
CA ILE A 38 -8.83 -9.50 -2.72
C ILE A 38 -7.99 -8.48 -3.50
N VAL A 39 -8.16 -7.20 -3.16
CA VAL A 39 -7.36 -6.12 -3.71
C VAL A 39 -6.44 -5.56 -2.63
N CYS A 40 -5.13 -5.54 -2.90
CA CYS A 40 -4.14 -4.92 -2.03
C CYS A 40 -3.86 -3.48 -2.49
N ILE A 41 -3.97 -2.52 -1.56
CA ILE A 41 -3.76 -1.10 -1.84
C ILE A 41 -2.65 -0.57 -0.95
N PHE A 42 -1.73 0.23 -1.53
CA PHE A 42 -0.73 1.00 -0.80
C PHE A 42 -1.18 2.47 -0.70
N PRO A 43 -1.86 2.85 0.38
CA PRO A 43 -2.54 4.15 0.46
C PRO A 43 -1.58 5.34 0.60
N GLU A 44 -0.32 5.10 0.90
CA GLU A 44 0.74 6.12 0.90
C GLU A 44 0.99 6.70 -0.50
N GLY A 45 0.75 5.92 -1.55
CA GLY A 45 0.92 6.33 -2.94
C GLY A 45 2.35 6.63 -3.34
N GLY A 46 3.34 6.11 -2.63
CA GLY A 46 4.75 6.27 -2.92
C GLY A 46 5.63 5.47 -1.98
N ILE A 47 6.94 5.42 -2.31
CA ILE A 47 7.95 4.78 -1.45
C ILE A 47 8.49 5.84 -0.50
N THR A 48 8.50 5.53 0.80
CA THR A 48 9.05 6.43 1.83
C THR A 48 10.54 6.75 1.59
N SER A 49 10.94 7.96 1.92
CA SER A 49 12.34 8.42 1.86
C SER A 49 13.05 8.38 3.22
N ASP A 50 12.31 8.27 4.31
CA ASP A 50 12.78 8.36 5.69
C ASP A 50 12.47 7.11 6.54
N GLY A 51 11.73 6.15 5.97
CA GLY A 51 11.31 4.92 6.64
C GLY A 51 10.05 5.09 7.48
N GLU A 52 9.43 6.26 7.46
CA GLU A 52 8.17 6.49 8.16
C GLU A 52 6.97 6.17 7.27
N VAL A 53 5.86 5.78 7.89
CA VAL A 53 4.57 5.65 7.21
C VAL A 53 4.14 7.03 6.76
N GLN A 54 3.98 7.21 5.48
CA GLN A 54 3.54 8.47 4.90
C GLN A 54 2.04 8.67 5.11
N ARG A 55 1.58 9.90 4.93
CA ARG A 55 0.17 10.22 5.04
C ARG A 55 -0.65 9.44 4.01
N PHE A 56 -1.72 8.79 4.46
CA PHE A 56 -2.61 8.04 3.58
C PHE A 56 -3.44 8.98 2.70
N ARG A 57 -3.55 8.62 1.44
CA ARG A 57 -4.36 9.34 0.46
C ARG A 57 -5.82 8.87 0.50
N PRO A 58 -6.80 9.75 0.22
CA PRO A 58 -8.23 9.42 0.33
C PRO A 58 -8.74 8.46 -0.77
N GLY A 59 -7.87 7.90 -1.59
CA GLY A 59 -8.24 6.93 -2.63
C GLY A 59 -8.97 5.71 -2.08
N ILE A 60 -8.59 5.24 -0.89
CA ILE A 60 -9.26 4.11 -0.24
C ILE A 60 -10.73 4.42 0.12
N GLU A 61 -11.03 5.65 0.53
CA GLU A 61 -12.40 6.07 0.85
C GLU A 61 -13.28 6.05 -0.41
N LYS A 62 -12.73 6.44 -1.58
CA LYS A 62 -13.42 6.37 -2.86
C LYS A 62 -13.73 4.93 -3.28
N VAL A 63 -12.79 4.00 -3.03
CA VAL A 63 -13.01 2.58 -3.30
C VAL A 63 -14.15 2.05 -2.44
N ILE A 64 -14.14 2.32 -1.13
CA ILE A 64 -15.15 1.82 -0.19
C ILE A 64 -16.51 2.48 -0.40
N ALA A 65 -16.55 3.74 -0.84
CA ALA A 65 -17.81 4.40 -1.21
C ALA A 65 -18.47 3.73 -2.43
N ARG A 66 -17.69 3.22 -3.38
CA ARG A 66 -18.19 2.51 -4.56
C ARG A 66 -18.51 1.04 -4.28
N HIS A 67 -17.68 0.39 -3.49
CA HIS A 67 -17.80 -1.03 -3.18
C HIS A 67 -17.57 -1.26 -1.68
N PRO A 68 -18.63 -1.25 -0.84
CA PRO A 68 -18.52 -1.37 0.61
C PRO A 68 -18.08 -2.79 1.03
N VAL A 69 -16.79 -2.97 1.29
CA VAL A 69 -16.19 -4.21 1.78
C VAL A 69 -15.33 -3.93 3.01
N PRO A 70 -15.13 -4.91 3.91
CA PRO A 70 -14.20 -4.76 5.03
C PRO A 70 -12.76 -4.50 4.56
N VAL A 71 -12.05 -3.66 5.28
CA VAL A 71 -10.63 -3.36 5.01
C VAL A 71 -9.77 -3.93 6.11
N VAL A 72 -8.79 -4.75 5.74
CA VAL A 72 -7.82 -5.33 6.68
C VAL A 72 -6.54 -4.50 6.64
N PRO A 73 -6.19 -3.77 7.71
CA PRO A 73 -4.94 -3.05 7.78
C PRO A 73 -3.77 -4.00 7.94
N VAL A 74 -2.71 -3.79 7.17
CA VAL A 74 -1.50 -4.60 7.17
C VAL A 74 -0.27 -3.70 7.27
N ALA A 75 0.65 -4.03 8.17
CA ALA A 75 1.92 -3.34 8.32
C ALA A 75 3.10 -4.27 8.02
N LEU A 76 4.08 -3.74 7.31
CA LEU A 76 5.38 -4.36 7.11
C LEU A 76 6.37 -3.77 8.12
N GLN A 77 7.04 -4.65 8.89
CA GLN A 77 8.05 -4.25 9.86
C GLN A 77 9.46 -4.54 9.35
N ASN A 78 10.45 -3.77 9.81
CA ASN A 78 11.87 -3.92 9.46
C ASN A 78 12.17 -3.80 7.95
N LEU A 79 11.29 -3.15 7.19
CA LEU A 79 11.49 -2.95 5.75
C LEU A 79 12.56 -1.89 5.47
N TRP A 80 12.70 -0.88 6.36
CA TRP A 80 13.69 0.18 6.22
C TRP A 80 15.11 -0.34 6.38
N GLY A 81 15.98 0.04 5.48
CA GLY A 81 17.36 -0.49 5.42
C GLY A 81 17.49 -1.88 4.80
N SER A 82 16.40 -2.53 4.40
CA SER A 82 16.44 -3.74 3.58
C SER A 82 16.89 -3.45 2.15
N TRP A 83 17.11 -4.49 1.36
CA TRP A 83 17.44 -4.36 -0.08
C TRP A 83 16.42 -3.53 -0.86
N PHE A 84 15.15 -3.57 -0.45
CA PHE A 84 14.03 -2.90 -1.12
C PHE A 84 13.80 -1.44 -0.66
N SER A 85 14.52 -0.96 0.35
CA SER A 85 14.35 0.39 0.87
C SER A 85 15.24 1.42 0.16
N ARG A 86 14.79 2.68 0.13
CA ARG A 86 15.58 3.82 -0.37
C ARG A 86 16.58 4.40 0.64
N SER A 87 16.87 3.71 1.74
CA SER A 87 17.62 4.25 2.89
C SER A 87 19.06 4.69 2.58
N LYS A 88 19.62 4.38 1.41
CA LYS A 88 21.00 4.75 1.04
C LYS A 88 21.09 5.15 -0.42
N GLY A 89 20.56 6.33 -0.79
CA GLY A 89 20.82 6.97 -2.09
C GLY A 89 20.65 6.06 -3.32
N ASP A 90 20.69 6.65 -4.48
CA ASP A 90 20.72 5.91 -5.75
C ASP A 90 22.02 5.09 -5.85
N GLY A 91 21.90 3.76 -5.73
CA GLY A 91 23.01 2.93 -6.13
C GLY A 91 23.22 1.63 -5.38
N ILE A 92 23.57 0.66 -6.14
CA ILE A 92 24.08 -0.71 -6.04
C ILE A 92 25.06 -1.00 -4.85
N ARG A 93 25.23 -0.10 -3.88
CA ARG A 93 26.12 -0.26 -2.71
C ARG A 93 25.40 -0.73 -1.44
N LYS A 94 24.32 -1.47 -1.56
CA LYS A 94 23.69 -2.13 -0.42
C LYS A 94 24.53 -3.33 -0.03
N VAL A 95 25.02 -3.32 1.21
CA VAL A 95 25.83 -4.41 1.76
C VAL A 95 25.07 -5.74 1.67
N PRO A 96 25.67 -6.81 1.13
CA PRO A 96 25.00 -8.11 0.92
C PRO A 96 24.37 -8.75 2.16
N GLY A 97 24.78 -8.35 3.37
CA GLY A 97 24.33 -8.95 4.63
C GLY A 97 22.85 -8.72 4.99
N ARG A 98 22.11 -7.85 4.26
CA ARG A 98 20.68 -7.61 4.48
C ARG A 98 19.77 -8.13 3.35
N LEU A 99 20.30 -8.96 2.46
CA LEU A 99 19.52 -9.59 1.39
C LEU A 99 18.44 -10.52 1.97
N PHE A 100 18.66 -11.07 3.18
CA PHE A 100 17.77 -11.99 3.89
C PHE A 100 17.15 -11.36 5.13
N ALA A 101 16.94 -10.02 5.16
CA ALA A 101 16.25 -9.40 6.27
C ALA A 101 14.83 -9.96 6.37
N ARG A 102 14.47 -10.48 7.54
CA ARG A 102 13.10 -10.89 7.81
C ARG A 102 12.22 -9.64 7.87
N VAL A 103 11.19 -9.60 7.05
CA VAL A 103 10.17 -8.56 7.03
C VAL A 103 8.89 -9.15 7.62
N PRO A 104 8.62 -8.97 8.92
CA PRO A 104 7.37 -9.42 9.51
C PRO A 104 6.19 -8.68 8.86
N VAL A 105 5.12 -9.43 8.61
CA VAL A 105 3.85 -8.91 8.16
C VAL A 105 2.89 -8.97 9.35
N VAL A 106 2.42 -7.81 9.80
CA VAL A 106 1.48 -7.72 10.92
C VAL A 106 0.11 -7.34 10.38
N ILE A 107 -0.88 -8.16 10.69
CA ILE A 107 -2.25 -8.02 10.20
C ILE A 107 -3.11 -7.57 11.37
N GLY A 108 -3.90 -6.52 11.17
CA GLY A 108 -4.86 -6.02 12.15
C GLY A 108 -6.26 -6.58 11.94
N GLU A 109 -7.18 -6.18 12.83
CA GLU A 109 -8.58 -6.54 12.73
C GLU A 109 -9.26 -5.86 11.53
N PRO A 110 -10.22 -6.54 10.87
CA PRO A 110 -10.98 -5.95 9.78
C PRO A 110 -11.76 -4.71 10.23
N VAL A 111 -11.62 -3.62 9.48
CA VAL A 111 -12.37 -2.37 9.66
C VAL A 111 -13.64 -2.42 8.82
N ARG A 112 -14.79 -2.11 9.44
CA ARG A 112 -16.07 -2.09 8.74
C ARG A 112 -16.09 -0.96 7.70
N PRO A 113 -16.81 -1.13 6.58
CA PRO A 113 -16.85 -0.11 5.52
C PRO A 113 -17.22 1.30 6.01
N GLY A 114 -18.16 1.41 6.95
CA GLY A 114 -18.60 2.68 7.53
C GLY A 114 -17.56 3.40 8.39
N ASP A 115 -16.55 2.68 8.87
CA ASP A 115 -15.50 3.20 9.74
C ASP A 115 -14.19 3.47 8.96
N VAL A 116 -14.16 3.20 7.65
CA VAL A 116 -12.98 3.36 6.81
C VAL A 116 -12.77 4.82 6.46
N THR A 117 -11.72 5.41 7.01
CA THR A 117 -11.16 6.68 6.57
C THR A 117 -9.64 6.54 6.40
N ALA A 118 -9.05 7.34 5.52
CA ALA A 118 -7.60 7.36 5.34
C ALA A 118 -6.87 7.62 6.66
N ALA A 119 -7.38 8.56 7.46
CA ALA A 119 -6.80 8.91 8.76
C ALA A 119 -6.87 7.75 9.77
N ASN A 120 -8.03 7.06 9.88
CA ASN A 120 -8.19 5.92 10.79
C ASN A 120 -7.27 4.76 10.39
N LEU A 121 -7.24 4.40 9.10
CA LEU A 121 -6.35 3.35 8.60
C LEU A 121 -4.87 3.70 8.81
N GLU A 122 -4.47 4.97 8.64
CA GLU A 122 -3.11 5.41 8.90
C GLU A 122 -2.72 5.17 10.36
N ILE A 123 -3.58 5.55 11.31
CA ILE A 123 -3.35 5.33 12.74
C ILE A 123 -3.20 3.83 13.04
N LEU A 124 -4.10 3.00 12.50
CA LEU A 124 -4.04 1.56 12.70
C LEU A 124 -2.75 0.95 12.16
N VAL A 125 -2.36 1.30 10.93
CA VAL A 125 -1.11 0.79 10.32
C VAL A 125 0.13 1.28 11.08
N ARG A 126 0.17 2.54 11.53
CA ARG A 126 1.25 3.04 12.40
C ARG A 126 1.34 2.27 13.70
N THR A 127 0.21 1.97 14.33
CA THR A 127 0.15 1.18 15.56
C THR A 127 0.65 -0.25 15.34
N LEU A 128 0.22 -0.92 14.25
CA LEU A 128 0.66 -2.26 13.89
C LEU A 128 2.16 -2.32 13.58
N ARG A 129 2.70 -1.29 12.91
CA ARG A 129 4.12 -1.21 12.62
C ARG A 129 4.94 -1.01 13.90
N GLY A 130 4.46 -0.19 14.83
CA GLY A 130 5.21 0.24 16.00
C GLY A 130 6.51 0.97 15.59
N ASP A 131 7.54 0.86 16.41
CA ASP A 131 8.86 1.50 16.18
C ASP A 131 9.76 0.69 15.21
N ARG A 132 9.24 -0.38 14.62
CA ARG A 132 10.00 -1.27 13.74
C ARG A 132 9.96 -0.79 12.28
N ARG A 133 10.87 0.13 11.98
CA ARG A 133 11.04 0.66 10.61
C ARG A 133 11.52 -0.37 9.61
#